data_e980e8113d0dbe8fdc0dcf9b4ca4acf3
#
_entry.id   e980e8113d0dbe8fdc0dcf9b4ca4acf3
#
_cell.length_a   1.000
_cell.length_b   1.000
_cell.length_c   1.000
_cell.angle_alpha   90.00
_cell.angle_beta   90.00
_cell.angle_gamma   90.00
#
_symmetry.space_group_name_H-M   'P 1'
#
loop_
_entity.id
_entity.type
_entity.pdbx_description
1 polymer ?
#
loop_
_entity_poly.entity_id
_entity_poly.type
_entity_poly.pdbx_seq_one_letter_code
_entity_poly.pdbx_strand_id
1 'polypeptide(L)' 'MSDYFLYQRIRRHIGHEIVAVAYVGDMPDPVNVAIECATCNEVIADSDRPAVNPEKIGD' A
#
# COMPACT_ATOMS: atom_id res chain seq x y z
N MET A 1 -15.17 -11.73 -1.89
CA MET A 1 -14.56 -12.30 -3.10
C MET A 1 -13.06 -12.13 -3.08
N SER A 2 -12.35 -13.18 -3.40
CA SER A 2 -10.89 -13.08 -3.38
C SER A 2 -10.37 -12.57 -4.71
N ASP A 3 -9.26 -11.86 -4.61
CA ASP A 3 -8.54 -11.37 -5.76
C ASP A 3 -7.39 -12.33 -6.04
N TYR A 4 -7.54 -13.12 -7.09
CA TYR A 4 -6.55 -14.13 -7.40
C TYR A 4 -5.18 -13.50 -7.70
N PHE A 5 -5.19 -12.37 -8.41
CA PHE A 5 -3.93 -11.72 -8.76
C PHE A 5 -3.26 -11.13 -7.53
N LEU A 6 -4.03 -10.57 -6.63
CA LEU A 6 -3.48 -10.05 -5.38
C LEU A 6 -2.93 -11.19 -4.53
N TYR A 7 -3.66 -12.30 -4.49
CA TYR A 7 -3.20 -13.48 -3.74
C TYR A 7 -1.85 -13.95 -4.26
N GLN A 8 -1.70 -14.07 -5.58
CA GLN A 8 -0.45 -14.51 -6.16
C GLN A 8 0.68 -13.51 -5.92
N ARG A 9 0.37 -12.23 -5.99
CA ARG A 9 1.37 -11.20 -5.77
C ARG A 9 1.90 -11.24 -4.35
N ILE A 10 1.02 -11.42 -3.40
CA ILE A 10 1.43 -11.51 -2.01
C ILE A 10 2.18 -12.82 -1.76
N ARG A 11 1.70 -13.91 -2.35
CA ARG A 11 2.31 -15.21 -2.14
C ARG A 11 3.77 -15.25 -2.59
N ARG A 12 4.07 -14.56 -3.68
CA ARG A 12 5.44 -14.51 -4.19
C ARG A 12 6.42 -13.89 -3.20
N HIS A 13 5.90 -13.11 -2.27
CA HIS A 13 6.76 -12.37 -1.35
C HIS A 13 6.77 -12.93 0.05
N ILE A 14 6.27 -14.16 0.22
CA ILE A 14 6.32 -14.80 1.53
C ILE A 14 7.79 -14.98 1.90
N GLY A 15 8.13 -14.51 3.10
CA GLY A 15 9.51 -14.58 3.57
C GLY A 15 10.38 -13.40 3.16
N HIS A 16 9.86 -12.50 2.33
CA HIS A 16 10.59 -11.32 1.92
C HIS A 16 10.33 -10.18 2.90
N GLU A 17 11.18 -9.16 2.83
CA GLU A 17 11.04 -7.98 3.67
C GLU A 17 10.02 -7.04 3.04
N ILE A 18 8.96 -6.76 3.78
CA ILE A 18 7.86 -5.93 3.30
C ILE A 18 7.86 -4.64 4.09
N VAL A 19 7.77 -3.51 3.39
CA VAL A 19 7.79 -2.19 4.02
C VAL A 19 6.66 -1.34 3.48
N ALA A 20 6.19 -0.41 4.29
CA ALA A 20 5.22 0.58 3.87
C ALA A 20 5.94 1.91 3.72
N VAL A 21 5.70 2.60 2.63
CA VAL A 21 6.42 3.84 2.32
C VAL A 21 5.44 4.92 1.87
N ALA A 22 5.86 6.17 1.97
CA ALA A 22 5.15 7.32 1.44
C ALA A 22 5.93 7.84 0.24
N TYR A 23 5.25 8.04 -0.87
CA TYR A 23 5.93 8.53 -2.07
C TYR A 23 5.82 10.03 -2.24
N VAL A 24 4.66 10.59 -1.92
CA VAL A 24 4.42 12.02 -2.14
C VAL A 24 3.79 12.58 -0.89
N GLY A 25 4.29 13.75 -0.48
CA GLY A 25 3.75 14.41 0.70
C GLY A 25 4.46 13.98 1.97
N ASP A 26 4.17 14.68 3.04
CA ASP A 26 4.82 14.48 4.32
C ASP A 26 3.90 13.81 5.31
N MET A 27 4.51 13.12 6.26
CA MET A 27 3.73 12.57 7.36
C MET A 27 3.11 13.69 8.17
N PRO A 28 1.98 13.44 8.80
CA PRO A 28 1.33 12.14 8.91
C PRO A 28 0.34 11.83 7.81
N ASP A 29 0.19 12.68 6.81
CA ASP A 29 -0.89 12.56 5.86
C ASP A 29 -0.39 12.65 4.42
N PRO A 30 0.47 11.72 3.99
CA PRO A 30 1.04 11.77 2.64
C PRO A 30 -0.02 11.58 1.57
N VAL A 31 0.32 12.05 0.36
CA VAL A 31 -0.59 11.97 -0.77
C VAL A 31 -0.70 10.56 -1.31
N ASN A 32 0.43 9.84 -1.32
CA ASN A 32 0.45 8.48 -1.87
C ASN A 32 1.25 7.57 -0.94
N VAL A 33 0.72 6.39 -0.70
CA VAL A 33 1.37 5.39 0.14
C VAL A 33 1.43 4.08 -0.61
N ALA A 34 2.38 3.24 -0.25
CA ALA A 34 2.53 1.97 -0.93
C ALA A 34 3.13 0.93 0.01
N ILE A 35 2.88 -0.32 -0.33
CA ILE A 35 3.53 -1.46 0.32
C ILE A 35 4.47 -2.06 -0.71
N GLU A 36 5.74 -2.18 -0.34
CA GLU A 36 6.77 -2.65 -1.24
C GLU A 36 7.52 -3.83 -0.67
N CYS A 37 8.03 -4.66 -1.57
CA CYS A 37 8.95 -5.71 -1.20
C CYS A 37 10.36 -5.19 -1.38
N ALA A 38 11.08 -4.99 -0.27
CA ALA A 38 12.44 -4.50 -0.33
C ALA A 38 13.38 -5.53 -0.93
N THR A 39 13.06 -6.80 -0.79
CA THR A 39 13.87 -7.88 -1.33
C THR A 39 13.86 -7.88 -2.86
N CYS A 40 12.68 -7.65 -3.45
CA CYS A 40 12.51 -7.72 -4.90
C CYS A 40 12.48 -6.35 -5.56
N ASN A 41 12.36 -5.27 -4.79
CA ASN A 41 12.16 -3.93 -5.32
C ASN A 41 10.87 -3.83 -6.12
N GLU A 42 9.83 -4.45 -5.61
CA GLU A 42 8.56 -4.49 -6.30
C GLU A 42 7.49 -3.84 -5.44
N VAL A 43 6.64 -3.03 -6.07
CA VAL A 43 5.49 -2.45 -5.39
C VAL A 43 4.38 -3.49 -5.38
N ILE A 44 3.91 -3.83 -4.20
CA ILE A 44 2.85 -4.83 -4.05
C ILE A 44 1.50 -4.18 -4.22
N ALA A 45 1.30 -3.02 -3.61
CA ALA A 45 0.04 -2.30 -3.69
C ALA A 45 0.28 -0.85 -3.33
N ASP A 46 -0.52 0.05 -3.87
CA ASP A 46 -0.40 1.46 -3.54
C ASP A 46 -1.78 2.10 -3.50
N SER A 47 -1.84 3.26 -2.86
CA SER A 47 -3.11 3.96 -2.73
C SER A 47 -2.85 5.45 -2.57
N ASP A 48 -3.67 6.24 -3.22
CA ASP A 48 -3.64 7.68 -3.05
C ASP A 48 -4.52 8.09 -1.89
N ARG A 49 -4.16 9.22 -1.28
CA ARG A 49 -5.02 9.79 -0.26
C ARG A 49 -6.35 10.17 -0.89
N PRO A 50 -7.46 9.71 -0.30
CA PRO A 50 -8.76 10.04 -0.88
C PRO A 50 -9.04 11.54 -0.80
N ALA A 51 -9.79 12.05 -1.77
CA ALA A 51 -10.15 13.46 -1.81
C ALA A 51 -10.98 13.84 -0.59
N VAL A 52 -11.77 12.90 -0.11
CA VAL A 52 -12.60 13.11 1.08
C VAL A 52 -12.20 12.05 2.10
N ASN A 53 -11.91 12.50 3.32
CA ASN A 53 -11.50 11.59 4.38
C ASN A 53 -12.71 10.87 4.94
N PRO A 54 -12.84 9.55 4.72
CA PRO A 54 -14.03 8.82 5.19
C PRO A 54 -14.20 8.87 6.70
N GLU A 55 -13.11 8.96 7.44
CA GLU A 55 -13.20 8.99 8.88
C GLU A 55 -13.88 10.27 9.38
N LYS A 56 -13.66 11.36 8.68
CA LYS A 56 -14.30 12.61 9.05
C LYS A 56 -15.76 12.63 8.65
N ILE A 57 -16.11 11.89 7.62
CA ILE A 57 -17.48 11.82 7.13
C ILE A 57 -18.28 10.85 7.96
N GLY A 58 -17.68 9.71 8.26
CA GLY A 58 -18.40 8.66 8.94
C GLY A 58 -18.65 8.90 10.41
N ASP A 59 -17.98 9.87 10.97
CA ASP A 59 -18.11 10.12 12.40
C ASP A 59 -19.12 11.22 12.69
#